data_a73e17c500405c6385c24f03269a227b
#
_entry.id   a73e17c500405c6385c24f03269a227b
#
_cell.length_a   1.000
_cell.length_b   1.000
_cell.length_c   1.000
_cell.angle_alpha   90.00
_cell.angle_beta   90.00
_cell.angle_gamma   90.00
#
_symmetry.space_group_name_H-M   'P 1'
#
loop_
_entity.id
_entity.type
_entity.pdbx_description
1 polymer ?
#
loop_
_entity_poly.entity_id
_entity_poly.type
_entity_poly.pdbx_seq_one_letter_code
_entity_poly.pdbx_strand_id
1 'polypeptide(L)'
;MGAGKTTLIRAICQQLGVQDDVASPTFAIVNEYRSGRLTGLLAPLSTQPIYHFDFYRIRQPQEVFDIGFDEYVCSGNLCFMEWPELIEQYLPSETVPVHITTQPDGTRQVQVG
;
A
#
# COMPACT_ATOMS: atom_id res chain seq x y z
N MET A 1 -3.24 13.31 -1.66
CA MET A 1 -1.83 13.35 -1.95
C MET A 1 -1.12 14.28 -1.02
N GLY A 2 -1.12 15.14 -0.48
CA GLY A 2 -0.31 16.01 0.37
C GLY A 2 -0.20 15.60 1.82
N ALA A 3 -0.86 14.54 2.24
CA ALA A 3 -0.92 14.17 3.67
C ALA A 3 0.20 13.24 4.14
N GLY A 4 1.07 12.78 3.23
CA GLY A 4 2.19 11.92 3.60
C GLY A 4 1.92 10.43 3.48
N LYS A 5 0.94 10.02 2.70
CA LYS A 5 0.57 8.60 2.53
C LYS A 5 1.73 7.77 1.99
N THR A 6 2.35 8.23 0.91
CA THR A 6 3.49 7.52 0.32
C THR A 6 4.69 7.56 1.25
N THR A 7 4.87 8.64 2.00
CA THR A 7 5.95 8.74 3.00
C THR A 7 5.79 7.70 4.08
N LEU A 8 4.57 7.48 4.57
CA LEU A 8 4.30 6.46 5.58
C LEU A 8 4.58 5.06 5.01
N ILE A 9 4.12 4.78 3.80
CA ILE A 9 4.35 3.48 3.15
C ILE A 9 5.84 3.26 2.97
N ARG A 10 6.60 4.27 2.56
CA ARG A 10 8.05 4.19 2.42
C ARG A 10 8.71 3.85 3.76
N ALA A 11 8.29 4.48 4.84
CA ALA A 11 8.85 4.21 6.16
C ALA A 11 8.59 2.77 6.61
N ILE A 12 7.37 2.27 6.38
CA ILE A 12 7.02 0.89 6.71
C ILE A 12 7.87 -0.08 5.87
N CYS A 13 8.00 0.17 4.58
CA CYS A 13 8.80 -0.67 3.69
C CYS A 13 10.27 -0.71 4.11
N GLN A 14 10.81 0.42 4.57
CA GLN A 14 12.19 0.46 5.08
C GLN A 14 12.36 -0.45 6.29
N GLN A 15 11.39 -0.49 7.19
CA GLN A 15 11.42 -1.38 8.34
C GLN A 15 11.30 -2.85 7.94
N LEU A 16 10.69 -3.13 6.80
CA LEU A 16 10.56 -4.50 6.27
C LEU A 16 11.74 -4.90 5.40
N GLY A 17 12.76 -4.05 5.28
CA GLY A 17 13.97 -4.36 4.54
C GLY A 17 13.87 -4.17 3.03
N VAL A 18 12.89 -3.41 2.55
CA VAL A 18 12.75 -3.11 1.12
C VAL A 18 13.88 -2.19 0.69
N GLN A 19 14.58 -2.56 -0.38
CA GLN A 19 15.67 -1.77 -0.94
C GLN A 19 15.27 -1.04 -2.22
N ASP A 20 14.11 -1.38 -2.77
CA ASP A 20 13.58 -0.71 -3.95
C ASP A 20 13.17 0.72 -3.63
N ASP A 21 13.15 1.57 -4.64
CA ASP A 21 12.62 2.91 -4.49
C ASP A 21 11.10 2.85 -4.32
N VAL A 22 10.62 3.23 -3.15
CA VAL A 22 9.19 3.23 -2.85
C VAL A 22 8.60 4.57 -3.28
N ALA A 23 7.70 4.51 -4.25
CA ALA A 23 7.01 5.69 -4.77
C ALA A 23 5.63 5.29 -5.25
N SER A 24 4.71 6.26 -5.32
CA SER A 24 3.41 5.99 -5.91
C SER A 24 3.56 5.57 -7.37
N PRO A 25 2.80 4.56 -7.82
CA PRO A 25 2.82 4.18 -9.23
C PRO A 25 2.45 5.38 -10.13
N THR A 26 3.25 5.62 -11.17
CA THR A 26 3.05 6.77 -12.05
C THR A 26 2.23 6.40 -13.28
N PHE A 27 2.58 5.29 -13.92
CA PHE A 27 1.93 4.84 -15.16
C PHE A 27 1.18 3.52 -14.99
N ALA A 28 1.40 2.85 -13.86
CA ALA A 28 0.73 1.62 -13.51
C ALA A 28 -0.16 1.86 -12.29
N ILE A 29 -1.07 0.95 -12.02
CA ILE A 29 -1.92 1.02 -10.82
C ILE A 29 -1.20 0.39 -9.63
N VAL A 30 -0.30 -0.55 -9.86
CA VAL A 30 0.39 -1.30 -8.82
C VAL A 30 1.90 -1.35 -9.04
N ASN A 31 2.65 -1.19 -7.96
CA ASN A 31 4.08 -1.48 -7.90
C ASN A 31 4.31 -2.68 -7.01
N GLU A 32 5.33 -3.48 -7.33
CA GLU A 32 5.76 -4.62 -6.53
C GLU A 32 7.15 -4.34 -5.94
N TYR A 33 7.28 -4.53 -4.63
CA TYR A 33 8.56 -4.39 -3.93
C TYR A 33 8.96 -5.74 -3.33
N ARG A 34 10.27 -5.92 -3.10
CA ARG A 34 10.79 -7.10 -2.44
C ARG A 34 11.45 -6.70 -1.13
N SER A 35 11.03 -7.33 -0.03
CA SER A 35 11.76 -7.23 1.22
C SER A 35 12.90 -8.25 1.18
N GLY A 36 14.11 -7.83 1.52
CA GLY A 36 15.26 -8.72 1.30
C GLY A 36 16.07 -9.05 2.54
N ARG A 37 15.75 -8.51 3.72
CA ARG A 37 16.64 -8.56 4.87
C ARG A 37 15.97 -8.80 6.20
N LEU A 38 14.80 -9.38 6.22
CA LEU A 38 14.16 -9.72 7.48
C LEU A 38 14.81 -10.98 8.06
N THR A 39 14.93 -11.01 9.39
CA THR A 39 15.55 -12.12 10.12
C THR A 39 14.61 -12.60 11.22
N GLY A 40 14.93 -13.75 11.81
CA GLY A 40 14.15 -14.31 12.90
C GLY A 40 12.74 -14.71 12.47
N LEU A 41 11.76 -14.37 13.27
CA LEU A 41 10.37 -14.73 13.01
C LEU A 41 9.83 -14.09 11.73
N LEU A 42 10.40 -12.98 11.29
CA LEU A 42 9.95 -12.27 10.09
C LEU A 42 10.69 -12.73 8.83
N ALA A 43 11.68 -13.61 8.96
CA ALA A 43 12.44 -14.09 7.82
C ALA A 43 11.57 -14.63 6.67
N PRO A 44 10.46 -15.35 6.91
CA PRO A 44 9.62 -15.80 5.81
C PRO A 44 9.06 -14.70 4.93
N LEU A 45 8.90 -13.48 5.48
CA LEU A 45 8.41 -12.35 4.71
C LEU A 45 9.45 -11.75 3.79
N SER A 46 10.75 -12.02 4.03
CA SER A 46 11.85 -11.43 3.25
C SER A 46 11.86 -11.87 1.79
N THR A 47 11.22 -12.99 1.46
CA THR A 47 11.15 -13.50 0.09
C THR A 47 9.81 -13.20 -0.57
N GLN A 48 8.89 -12.55 0.14
CA GLN A 48 7.55 -12.30 -0.36
C GLN A 48 7.44 -10.90 -0.95
N PRO A 49 6.67 -10.74 -2.04
CA PRO A 49 6.46 -9.42 -2.61
C PRO A 49 5.56 -8.58 -1.71
N ILE A 50 5.75 -7.27 -1.79
CA ILE A 50 4.87 -6.28 -1.18
C ILE A 50 4.26 -5.49 -2.33
N TYR A 51 2.94 -5.36 -2.33
CA TYR A 51 2.22 -4.68 -3.39
C TYR A 51 1.78 -3.31 -2.92
N HIS A 52 1.96 -2.30 -3.78
CA HIS A 52 1.59 -0.93 -3.49
C HIS A 52 0.68 -0.42 -4.60
N PHE A 53 -0.58 -0.22 -4.28
CA PHE A 53 -1.60 0.24 -5.22
C PHE A 53 -1.84 1.73 -5.03
N ASP A 54 -2.09 2.43 -6.13
CA ASP A 54 -2.58 3.80 -6.10
C ASP A 54 -3.75 3.91 -7.08
N PHE A 55 -4.93 4.16 -6.55
CA PHE A 55 -6.16 4.22 -7.33
C PHE A 55 -6.59 5.64 -7.66
N TYR A 56 -5.72 6.62 -7.44
CA TYR A 56 -6.07 8.03 -7.63
C TYR A 56 -6.55 8.35 -9.04
N ARG A 57 -5.98 7.68 -10.05
CA ARG A 57 -6.28 7.97 -11.46
C ARG A 57 -7.30 7.03 -12.09
N ILE A 58 -7.78 6.04 -11.36
CA ILE A 58 -8.79 5.14 -11.94
C ILE A 58 -10.13 5.88 -12.03
N ARG A 59 -10.90 5.51 -13.04
CA ARG A 59 -12.23 6.09 -13.25
C ARG A 59 -13.34 5.12 -12.90
N GLN A 60 -13.09 3.84 -13.04
CA GLN A 60 -14.07 2.80 -12.77
C GLN A 60 -13.40 1.63 -12.08
N PRO A 61 -14.13 0.94 -11.17
CA PRO A 61 -13.57 -0.24 -10.47
C PRO A 61 -13.09 -1.34 -11.40
N GLN A 62 -13.67 -1.47 -12.59
CA GLN A 62 -13.29 -2.50 -13.55
C GLN A 62 -11.80 -2.43 -13.92
N GLU A 63 -11.22 -1.23 -13.97
CA GLU A 63 -9.80 -1.06 -14.27
C GLU A 63 -8.92 -1.79 -13.27
N VAL A 64 -9.34 -1.84 -12.00
CA VAL A 64 -8.61 -2.52 -10.95
C VAL A 64 -8.73 -4.04 -11.08
N PHE A 65 -9.91 -4.53 -11.40
CA PHE A 65 -10.12 -5.96 -11.60
C PHE A 65 -9.42 -6.46 -12.85
N ASP A 66 -9.30 -5.64 -13.88
CA ASP A 66 -8.62 -6.00 -15.11
C ASP A 66 -7.13 -6.28 -14.92
N ILE A 67 -6.50 -5.69 -13.90
CA ILE A 67 -5.09 -5.97 -13.58
C ILE A 67 -4.92 -7.15 -12.62
N GLY A 68 -6.02 -7.81 -12.21
CA GLY A 68 -5.94 -8.96 -11.33
C GLY A 68 -5.94 -8.64 -9.85
N PHE A 69 -6.65 -7.59 -9.43
CA PHE A 69 -6.70 -7.16 -8.03
C PHE A 69 -7.00 -8.31 -7.07
N ASP A 70 -7.95 -9.17 -7.41
CA ASP A 70 -8.33 -10.29 -6.55
C ASP A 70 -7.16 -11.25 -6.29
N GLU A 71 -6.32 -11.48 -7.29
CA GLU A 71 -5.15 -12.34 -7.13
C GLU A 71 -4.14 -11.73 -6.16
N TYR A 72 -3.95 -10.41 -6.23
CA TYR A 72 -3.03 -9.72 -5.32
C TYR A 72 -3.50 -9.78 -3.89
N VAL A 73 -4.76 -9.45 -3.63
CA VAL A 73 -5.27 -9.40 -2.25
C VAL A 73 -5.46 -10.79 -1.64
N CYS A 74 -5.64 -11.82 -2.47
CA CYS A 74 -5.76 -13.20 -2.01
C CYS A 74 -4.42 -13.93 -1.92
N SER A 75 -3.31 -13.26 -2.29
CA SER A 75 -1.99 -13.87 -2.31
C SER A 75 -1.40 -14.15 -0.92
N GLY A 76 -1.94 -13.53 0.12
CA GLY A 76 -1.38 -13.59 1.46
C GLY A 76 -0.24 -12.62 1.68
N ASN A 77 0.10 -11.80 0.69
CA ASN A 77 1.17 -10.82 0.79
C ASN A 77 0.63 -9.47 1.26
N LEU A 78 1.54 -8.64 1.79
CA LEU A 78 1.18 -7.31 2.26
C LEU A 78 0.82 -6.42 1.09
N CYS A 79 -0.32 -5.73 1.19
CA CYS A 79 -0.80 -4.81 0.18
C CYS A 79 -1.05 -3.44 0.81
N PHE A 80 -0.44 -2.40 0.24
CA PHE A 80 -0.75 -1.02 0.57
C PHE A 80 -1.63 -0.43 -0.52
N MET A 81 -2.64 0.34 -0.13
CA MET A 81 -3.59 0.92 -1.07
C MET A 81 -3.79 2.39 -0.75
N GLU A 82 -3.52 3.25 -1.73
CA GLU A 82 -3.80 4.68 -1.63
C GLU A 82 -5.04 5.02 -2.46
N TRP A 83 -5.87 5.93 -1.98
CA TRP A 83 -7.09 6.40 -2.65
C TRP A 83 -8.06 5.25 -2.97
N PRO A 84 -8.52 4.49 -1.95
CA PRO A 84 -9.34 3.29 -2.20
C PRO A 84 -10.83 3.57 -2.42
N GLU A 85 -11.27 4.80 -2.47
CA GLU A 85 -12.69 5.17 -2.40
C GLU A 85 -13.55 4.52 -3.47
N LEU A 86 -13.04 4.41 -4.70
CA LEU A 86 -13.83 3.82 -5.79
C LEU A 86 -14.01 2.31 -5.67
N ILE A 87 -13.14 1.64 -4.89
CA ILE A 87 -13.19 0.19 -4.76
C ILE A 87 -13.44 -0.25 -3.32
N GLU A 88 -13.86 0.67 -2.46
CA GLU A 88 -13.99 0.43 -1.02
C GLU A 88 -14.88 -0.78 -0.72
N GLN A 89 -15.98 -0.94 -1.46
CA GLN A 89 -16.89 -2.06 -1.28
C GLN A 89 -16.30 -3.42 -1.65
N TYR A 90 -15.19 -3.44 -2.38
CA TYR A 90 -14.52 -4.67 -2.82
C TYR A 90 -13.30 -5.03 -1.98
N LEU A 91 -12.97 -4.22 -0.97
CA LEU A 91 -11.82 -4.49 -0.11
C LEU A 91 -12.06 -5.70 0.78
N PRO A 92 -11.03 -6.52 1.03
CA PRO A 92 -11.16 -7.62 1.99
C PRO A 92 -11.57 -7.12 3.37
N SER A 93 -12.28 -7.96 4.12
CA SER A 93 -12.77 -7.59 5.46
C SER A 93 -11.65 -7.31 6.45
N GLU A 94 -10.47 -7.91 6.26
CA GLU A 94 -9.31 -7.70 7.11
C GLU A 94 -8.52 -6.44 6.76
N THR A 95 -8.94 -5.66 5.77
CA THR A 95 -8.28 -4.41 5.40
C THR A 95 -8.36 -3.42 6.56
N VAL A 96 -7.21 -2.83 6.90
CA VAL A 96 -7.12 -1.84 7.98
C VAL A 96 -7.05 -0.45 7.37
N PRO A 97 -8.05 0.40 7.61
CA PRO A 97 -8.00 1.77 7.14
C PRO A 97 -7.00 2.60 7.95
N VAL A 98 -6.26 3.47 7.26
CA VAL A 98 -5.33 4.40 7.88
C VAL A 98 -5.65 5.79 7.36
N HIS A 99 -5.93 6.70 8.27
CA HIS A 99 -6.24 8.09 7.95
C HIS A 99 -5.12 9.01 8.40
N ILE A 100 -4.63 9.86 7.50
CA ILE A 100 -3.59 10.83 7.78
C ILE A 100 -4.19 12.21 7.60
N THR A 101 -4.11 13.04 8.64
CA THR A 101 -4.64 14.40 8.62
C THR A 101 -3.52 15.38 8.95
N THR A 102 -3.39 16.44 8.14
CA THR A 102 -2.45 17.52 8.42
C THR A 102 -3.08 18.47 9.44
N GLN A 103 -2.36 18.71 10.54
CA GLN A 103 -2.82 19.61 11.59
C GLN A 103 -2.44 21.07 11.28
N PRO A 104 -3.11 22.06 11.91
CA PRO A 104 -2.79 23.47 11.67
C PRO A 104 -1.34 23.84 11.96
N ASP A 105 -0.67 23.11 12.87
CA ASP A 105 0.73 23.38 13.23
C ASP A 105 1.73 22.70 12.29
N GLY A 106 1.26 22.06 11.23
CA GLY A 106 2.09 21.36 10.27
C GLY A 106 2.40 19.91 10.61
N THR A 107 2.02 19.45 11.79
CA THR A 107 2.17 18.04 12.15
C THR A 107 1.09 17.20 11.47
N ARG A 108 1.29 15.89 11.46
CA ARG A 108 0.32 14.96 10.89
C ARG A 108 -0.19 14.00 11.95
N GLN A 109 -1.49 13.80 11.95
CA GLN A 109 -2.14 12.81 12.80
C GLN A 109 -2.42 11.56 11.99
N VAL A 110 -2.02 10.40 12.51
CA VAL A 110 -2.25 9.10 11.86
C VAL A 110 -3.22 8.32 12.73
N GLN A 111 -4.34 7.92 12.14
CA GLN A 111 -5.34 7.10 12.81
C GLN A 111 -5.41 5.76 12.11
N VAL A 112 -5.22 4.67 12.85
CA VAL A 112 -5.24 3.29 12.36
C VAL A 112 -6.49 2.60 12.89
N GLY A 113 -7.31 2.09 11.95
CA GLY A 113 -8.52 1.37 12.32
C GLY A 113 -9.80 2.18 12.37
#